data_ce85ba11840ec139361c1c5bdbb714d4
#
_entry.id   ce85ba11840ec139361c1c5bdbb714d4
#
_cell.length_a   1.000
_cell.length_b   1.000
_cell.length_c   1.000
_cell.angle_alpha   90.00
_cell.angle_beta   90.00
_cell.angle_gamma   90.00
#
_symmetry.space_group_name_H-M   'P 1'
#
loop_
_entity.id
_entity.type
_entity.pdbx_description
1 polymer ?
#
loop_
_entity_poly.entity_id
_entity_poly.type
_entity_poly.pdbx_seq_one_letter_code
_entity_poly.pdbx_strand_id
1 'polypeptide(L)'
;MSGTHLAPTVFLDRDGTLIEEVGYLSHLDRIALYPWSIESVKLLNRAGFKVVVVTNQAGVARGLFDEDFIDEAHRFLDQKFGDGGAMIDKFYYCPHHPEASVEAYRCECDCRKP
;
A
#
# COMPACT_ATOMS: atom_id res chain seq x y z
N MET A 1 -9.85 -11.23 -26.79
CA MET A 1 -10.18 -10.13 -25.91
C MET A 1 -9.89 -8.80 -26.57
N SER A 2 -10.82 -7.94 -26.62
CA SER A 2 -10.59 -6.62 -27.19
C SER A 2 -9.86 -5.72 -26.21
N GLY A 3 -9.13 -4.72 -26.71
CA GLY A 3 -8.48 -3.72 -25.88
C GLY A 3 -9.44 -2.81 -25.12
N THR A 4 -10.74 -2.92 -25.40
CA THR A 4 -11.76 -2.16 -24.70
C THR A 4 -12.25 -2.83 -23.43
N HIS A 5 -11.82 -4.05 -23.19
CA HIS A 5 -12.21 -4.75 -21.98
C HIS A 5 -11.52 -4.13 -20.76
N LEU A 6 -12.32 -3.73 -19.78
CA LEU A 6 -11.84 -3.18 -18.54
C LEU A 6 -11.91 -4.24 -17.46
N ALA A 7 -10.77 -4.56 -16.86
CA ALA A 7 -10.74 -5.47 -15.71
C ALA A 7 -11.27 -4.76 -14.47
N PRO A 8 -12.08 -5.43 -13.65
CA PRO A 8 -12.48 -4.86 -12.36
C PRO A 8 -11.27 -4.69 -11.45
N THR A 9 -11.31 -3.68 -10.61
CA THR A 9 -10.21 -3.36 -9.70
C THR A 9 -10.68 -3.46 -8.25
N VAL A 10 -9.88 -4.12 -7.43
CA VAL A 10 -10.07 -4.16 -5.98
C VAL A 10 -9.05 -3.22 -5.35
N PHE A 11 -9.54 -2.32 -4.51
CA PHE A 11 -8.70 -1.41 -3.74
C PHE A 11 -8.57 -1.96 -2.33
N LEU A 12 -7.35 -2.22 -1.90
CA LEU A 12 -7.07 -2.80 -0.60
C LEU A 12 -6.27 -1.83 0.26
N ASP A 13 -6.62 -1.76 1.52
CA ASP A 13 -5.79 -1.11 2.50
C ASP A 13 -4.53 -1.95 2.73
N ARG A 14 -3.45 -1.34 3.19
CA ARG A 14 -2.20 -2.04 3.46
C ARG A 14 -2.13 -2.52 4.91
N ASP A 15 -2.05 -1.56 5.84
CA ASP A 15 -1.86 -1.86 7.26
C ASP A 15 -3.16 -2.39 7.87
N GLY A 16 -3.08 -3.53 8.51
CA GLY A 16 -4.25 -4.21 9.09
C GLY A 16 -5.05 -5.02 8.08
N THR A 17 -4.66 -5.06 6.81
CA THR A 17 -5.32 -5.84 5.75
C THR A 17 -4.36 -6.82 5.09
N LEU A 18 -3.25 -6.33 4.54
CA LEU A 18 -2.23 -7.16 3.90
C LEU A 18 -1.06 -7.45 4.84
N ILE A 19 -0.71 -6.49 5.66
CA ILE A 19 0.35 -6.65 6.67
C ILE A 19 -0.18 -6.26 8.03
N GLU A 20 0.47 -6.79 9.05
CA GLU A 20 0.11 -6.48 10.43
C GLU A 20 0.31 -5.00 10.70
N GLU A 21 -0.60 -4.41 11.45
CA GLU A 21 -0.49 -3.03 11.85
C GLU A 21 0.47 -2.89 13.02
N VAL A 22 1.47 -2.01 12.88
CA VAL A 22 2.49 -1.77 13.90
C VAL A 22 2.58 -0.30 14.27
N GLY A 23 1.48 0.43 14.13
CA GLY A 23 1.46 1.88 14.28
C GLY A 23 2.09 2.53 13.05
N TYR A 24 3.13 3.34 13.24
CA TYR A 24 3.86 3.89 12.11
C TYR A 24 5.00 2.94 11.72
N LEU A 25 4.85 2.28 10.59
CA LEU A 25 5.89 1.40 10.05
C LEU A 25 7.06 2.27 9.57
N SER A 26 8.22 2.10 10.18
CA SER A 26 9.42 2.88 9.88
C SER A 26 10.65 2.04 9.59
N HIS A 27 10.55 0.71 9.70
CA HIS A 27 11.64 -0.22 9.44
C HIS A 27 11.14 -1.42 8.63
N LEU A 28 11.91 -1.84 7.62
CA LEU A 28 11.51 -2.97 6.77
C LEU A 28 11.38 -4.28 7.55
N ASP A 29 12.19 -4.49 8.55
CA ASP A 29 12.16 -5.70 9.36
C ASP A 29 10.91 -5.82 10.25
N ARG A 30 10.13 -4.75 10.35
CA ARG A 30 8.86 -4.75 11.07
C ARG A 30 7.68 -5.14 10.16
N ILE A 31 7.91 -5.33 8.87
CA ILE A 31 6.86 -5.72 7.94
C ILE A 31 6.54 -7.22 8.14
N ALA A 32 5.31 -7.50 8.49
CA ALA A 32 4.84 -8.87 8.67
C ALA A 32 3.54 -9.05 7.89
N LEU A 33 3.57 -9.91 6.86
CA LEU A 33 2.37 -10.26 6.11
C LEU A 33 1.51 -11.19 6.95
N TYR A 34 0.18 -11.03 6.82
CA TYR A 34 -0.71 -12.06 7.36
C TYR A 34 -0.51 -13.36 6.58
N PRO A 35 -0.71 -14.51 7.22
CA PRO A 35 -0.50 -15.81 6.55
C PRO A 35 -1.35 -16.02 5.30
N TRP A 36 -2.50 -15.35 5.20
CA TRP A 36 -3.43 -15.46 4.08
C TRP A 36 -3.24 -14.42 2.99
N SER A 37 -2.35 -13.41 3.19
CA SER A 37 -2.30 -12.25 2.30
C SER A 37 -1.93 -12.62 0.87
N ILE A 38 -0.88 -13.41 0.68
CA ILE A 38 -0.42 -13.77 -0.67
C ILE A 38 -1.48 -14.60 -1.38
N GLU A 39 -2.04 -15.62 -0.72
CA GLU A 39 -3.06 -16.47 -1.33
C GLU A 39 -4.32 -15.68 -1.67
N SER A 40 -4.73 -14.74 -0.83
CA SER A 40 -5.90 -13.90 -1.09
C SER A 40 -5.71 -13.06 -2.33
N VAL A 41 -4.55 -12.44 -2.50
CA VAL A 41 -4.25 -11.65 -3.71
C VAL A 41 -4.19 -12.56 -4.94
N LYS A 42 -3.60 -13.74 -4.83
CA LYS A 42 -3.59 -14.71 -5.92
C LYS A 42 -5.00 -15.08 -6.38
N LEU A 43 -5.91 -15.31 -5.43
CA LEU A 43 -7.30 -15.61 -5.77
C LEU A 43 -7.96 -14.47 -6.53
N LEU A 44 -7.71 -13.22 -6.13
CA LEU A 44 -8.21 -12.05 -6.84
C LEU A 44 -7.62 -11.97 -8.24
N ASN A 45 -6.33 -12.21 -8.38
CA ASN A 45 -5.67 -12.22 -9.69
C ASN A 45 -6.29 -13.27 -10.61
N ARG A 46 -6.51 -14.48 -10.13
CA ARG A 46 -7.13 -15.58 -10.90
C ARG A 46 -8.55 -15.27 -11.30
N ALA A 47 -9.27 -14.53 -10.49
CA ALA A 47 -10.63 -14.09 -10.78
C ALA A 47 -10.70 -12.94 -11.78
N GLY A 48 -9.55 -12.44 -12.23
CA GLY A 48 -9.47 -11.37 -13.22
C GLY A 48 -9.48 -9.96 -12.64
N PHE A 49 -9.32 -9.82 -11.34
CA PHE A 49 -9.24 -8.50 -10.71
C PHE A 49 -7.84 -7.93 -10.77
N LYS A 50 -7.76 -6.62 -11.03
CA LYS A 50 -6.56 -5.86 -10.71
C LYS A 50 -6.58 -5.55 -9.23
N VAL A 51 -5.42 -5.53 -8.61
CA VAL A 51 -5.27 -5.27 -7.17
C VAL A 51 -4.46 -4.01 -6.99
N VAL A 52 -5.05 -3.02 -6.33
CA VAL A 52 -4.40 -1.74 -6.04
C VAL A 52 -4.41 -1.54 -4.53
N VAL A 53 -3.24 -1.23 -4.00
CA VAL A 53 -3.08 -0.93 -2.56
C VAL A 53 -3.13 0.57 -2.38
N VAL A 54 -3.97 1.04 -1.46
CA VAL A 54 -4.14 2.46 -1.15
C VAL A 54 -3.95 2.64 0.35
N THR A 55 -2.99 3.45 0.74
CA THR A 55 -2.67 3.63 2.15
C THR A 55 -2.40 5.10 2.50
N ASN A 56 -2.86 5.53 3.68
CA ASN A 56 -2.45 6.81 4.24
C ASN A 56 -1.14 6.59 5.00
N GLN A 57 -0.14 7.43 4.73
CA GLN A 57 1.18 7.35 5.37
C GLN A 57 1.54 8.66 6.05
N ALA A 58 0.73 9.03 7.04
CA ALA A 58 0.91 10.28 7.77
C ALA A 58 2.23 10.34 8.57
N GLY A 59 2.92 9.20 8.74
CA GLY A 59 4.23 9.17 9.37
C GLY A 59 5.26 10.06 8.68
N VAL A 60 5.18 10.20 7.35
CA VAL A 60 6.02 11.14 6.59
C VAL A 60 5.74 12.56 7.03
N ALA A 61 4.47 12.93 7.09
CA ALA A 61 4.07 14.27 7.51
C ALA A 61 4.44 14.58 8.96
N ARG A 62 4.57 13.55 9.77
CA ARG A 62 4.98 13.68 11.18
C ARG A 62 6.49 13.57 11.38
N GLY A 63 7.26 13.42 10.29
CA GLY A 63 8.72 13.33 10.35
C GLY A 63 9.28 12.01 10.88
N LEU A 64 8.46 10.94 10.92
CA LEU A 64 8.89 9.66 11.46
C LEU A 64 9.69 8.82 10.46
N PHE A 65 9.46 9.04 9.17
CA PHE A 65 10.21 8.43 8.06
C PHE A 65 9.97 9.28 6.82
N ASP A 66 10.69 9.02 5.74
CA ASP A 66 10.57 9.76 4.49
C ASP A 66 9.82 8.95 3.41
N GLU A 67 9.55 9.60 2.28
CA GLU A 67 8.87 8.93 1.16
C GLU A 67 9.74 7.86 0.52
N ASP A 68 11.06 7.98 0.58
CA ASP A 68 11.96 6.95 0.07
C ASP A 68 11.76 5.63 0.82
N PHE A 69 11.50 5.70 2.13
CA PHE A 69 11.18 4.51 2.91
C PHE A 69 9.87 3.88 2.46
N ILE A 70 8.85 4.69 2.16
CA ILE A 70 7.57 4.16 1.67
C ILE A 70 7.78 3.42 0.35
N ASP A 71 8.53 4.01 -0.58
CA ASP A 71 8.82 3.38 -1.87
C ASP A 71 9.59 2.08 -1.68
N GLU A 72 10.55 2.08 -0.78
CA GLU A 72 11.34 0.88 -0.45
C GLU A 72 10.46 -0.21 0.15
N ALA A 73 9.56 0.14 1.07
CA ALA A 73 8.64 -0.82 1.67
C ALA A 73 7.70 -1.41 0.62
N HIS A 74 7.22 -0.60 -0.32
CA HIS A 74 6.33 -1.08 -1.37
C HIS A 74 7.06 -1.96 -2.37
N ARG A 75 8.32 -1.65 -2.71
CA ARG A 75 9.15 -2.56 -3.53
C ARG A 75 9.38 -3.89 -2.83
N PHE A 76 9.61 -3.86 -1.53
CA PHE A 76 9.77 -5.07 -0.73
C PHE A 76 8.51 -5.92 -0.77
N LEU A 77 7.34 -5.31 -0.58
CA LEU A 77 6.06 -6.01 -0.64
C LEU A 77 5.77 -6.56 -2.03
N ASP A 78 6.01 -5.77 -3.06
CA ASP A 78 5.80 -6.20 -4.44
C ASP A 78 6.62 -7.46 -4.75
N GLN A 79 7.86 -7.48 -4.31
CA GLN A 79 8.72 -8.65 -4.47
C GLN A 79 8.22 -9.85 -3.69
N LYS A 80 7.80 -9.66 -2.44
CA LYS A 80 7.29 -10.75 -1.61
C LYS A 80 6.03 -11.38 -2.19
N PHE A 81 5.09 -10.55 -2.65
CA PHE A 81 3.90 -11.07 -3.31
C PHE A 81 4.24 -11.76 -4.62
N GLY A 82 5.13 -11.17 -5.43
CA GLY A 82 5.58 -11.76 -6.68
C GLY A 82 6.26 -13.11 -6.49
N ASP A 83 7.11 -13.24 -5.47
CA ASP A 83 7.76 -14.50 -5.14
C ASP A 83 6.74 -15.59 -4.79
N GLY A 84 5.62 -15.20 -4.20
CA GLY A 84 4.53 -16.11 -3.88
C GLY A 84 3.55 -16.35 -5.03
N GLY A 85 3.76 -15.73 -6.18
CA GLY A 85 2.90 -15.89 -7.35
C GLY A 85 1.71 -14.95 -7.39
N ALA A 86 1.71 -13.90 -6.57
CA ALA A 86 0.65 -12.91 -6.53
C ALA A 86 1.12 -11.60 -7.19
N MET A 87 0.17 -10.85 -7.75
CA MET A 87 0.48 -9.59 -8.41
C MET A 87 -0.32 -8.46 -7.78
N ILE A 88 0.38 -7.43 -7.34
CA ILE A 88 -0.20 -6.15 -6.96
C ILE A 88 0.10 -5.18 -8.09
N ASP A 89 -0.95 -4.64 -8.70
CA ASP A 89 -0.80 -3.81 -9.91
C ASP A 89 -0.23 -2.44 -9.59
N LYS A 90 -0.59 -1.88 -8.45
CA LYS A 90 -0.09 -0.58 -8.07
C LYS A 90 -0.23 -0.32 -6.57
N PHE A 91 0.67 0.50 -6.05
CA PHE A 91 0.62 1.04 -4.69
C PHE A 91 0.44 2.55 -4.77
N TYR A 92 -0.55 3.08 -4.06
CA TYR A 92 -0.74 4.51 -3.88
C TYR A 92 -0.66 4.84 -2.40
N TYR A 93 -0.05 5.97 -2.07
CA TYR A 93 -0.02 6.45 -0.70
C TYR A 93 -0.24 7.96 -0.65
N CYS A 94 -0.71 8.43 0.50
CA CYS A 94 -0.86 9.85 0.78
C CYS A 94 0.03 10.20 1.99
N PRO A 95 1.07 11.02 1.80
CA PRO A 95 1.94 11.42 2.89
C PRO A 95 1.42 12.62 3.67
N HIS A 96 0.37 13.26 3.21
CA HIS A 96 -0.12 14.52 3.75
C HIS A 96 -0.99 14.33 5.00
N HIS A 97 -1.02 15.34 5.85
CA HIS A 97 -1.91 15.42 6.98
C HIS A 97 -2.18 16.89 7.31
N PRO A 98 -3.45 17.27 7.68
CA PRO A 98 -3.76 18.67 8.02
C PRO A 98 -2.97 19.23 9.19
N GLU A 99 -2.55 18.37 10.12
CA GLU A 99 -1.81 18.74 11.33
C GLU A 99 -0.36 18.24 11.30
N ALA A 100 0.24 18.19 10.10
CA ALA A 100 1.59 17.67 9.93
C ALA A 100 2.64 18.52 10.65
N SER A 101 3.62 17.86 11.28
CA SER A 101 4.78 18.53 11.85
C SER A 101 5.80 18.91 10.77
N VAL A 102 5.85 18.19 9.65
CA VAL A 102 6.65 18.55 8.49
C VAL A 102 5.80 19.43 7.59
N GLU A 103 6.17 20.70 7.45
CA GLU A 103 5.34 21.70 6.78
C GLU A 103 4.99 21.35 5.34
N ALA A 104 5.94 20.74 4.61
CA ALA A 104 5.72 20.34 3.22
C ALA A 104 4.54 19.39 3.05
N TYR A 105 4.18 18.64 4.11
CA TYR A 105 3.08 17.66 4.07
C TYR A 105 1.85 18.12 4.86
N ARG A 106 1.87 19.35 5.37
CA ARG A 106 0.74 19.89 6.13
C ARG A 106 -0.28 20.47 5.19
N CYS A 107 -1.24 19.63 4.81
CA CYS A 107 -2.34 20.09 3.96
C CYS A 107 -3.52 19.13 4.07
N GLU A 108 -4.68 19.62 3.68
CA GLU A 108 -5.81 18.76 3.36
C GLU A 108 -5.70 18.43 1.88
N CYS A 109 -5.72 17.15 1.53
CA CYS A 109 -5.54 16.71 0.17
C CYS A 109 -6.57 15.65 -0.21
N ASP A 110 -6.75 15.46 -1.52
CA ASP A 110 -7.68 14.47 -2.04
C ASP A 110 -7.15 13.05 -1.97
N CYS A 111 -5.83 12.86 -1.78
CA CYS A 111 -5.22 11.54 -1.74
C CYS A 111 -5.46 10.82 -0.41
N ARG A 112 -5.78 11.55 0.66
CA ARG A 112 -5.93 10.96 1.99
C ARG A 112 -7.30 10.33 2.15
N LYS A 113 -7.30 9.07 2.59
CA LYS A 113 -8.53 8.36 2.92
C LYS A 113 -9.15 8.95 4.18
N PRO A 114 -10.48 8.94 4.29
CA PRO A 114 -11.17 9.37 5.50
C PRO A 114 -10.72 8.60 6.74
#